data_b6513ec94fe1dfd1405e403f33abe5dc
#
_entry.id   b6513ec94fe1dfd1405e403f33abe5dc
#
_cell.length_a   1.000
_cell.length_b   1.000
_cell.length_c   1.000
_cell.angle_alpha   90.00
_cell.angle_beta   90.00
_cell.angle_gamma   90.00
#
_symmetry.space_group_name_H-M   'P 1'
#
loop_
_entity.id
_entity.type
_entity.pdbx_description
1 polymer ?
#
loop_
_entity_poly.entity_id
_entity_poly.type
_entity_poly.pdbx_seq_one_letter_code
_entity_poly.pdbx_strand_id
1 'polypeptide(L)'
;MVEYNTICIAGPFITVRASQIQNYVGAKYQDDLKFPYGNDGTHTFFAKDHQYLKDSLFAAGSQAQIKAHAGSFVKALELYCESVPDVSRKGLPRVLIVIEESSDRWTNDYKTIEMELMANYSVYCMRASFPEIAREARVDPESNILYFRGKEIGLVYFRAGFEEGPHIVTKAEDLADGPDFWKVREMIELSMPIKLPSIDFQLATFKKFQQQFSDRAYLDKVAQSEELVNRLGKVFSTIWSMENLGVEGAEINEVYKDAIAHPENYYLKPQKEGGGNNLVNDEIRQKLQDLDDPELKTYIIQKRIVPPLVDTYHCVKGGYYVSESFIEIGIASSLFTKFNAATESSPATNVVIDSQMIGMFCKSKDSSVKEAEVCKGTACLTFPLPIPTALIQEKSKGLAKGKLEMTVKI
;
A
#
# COMPACT_ATOMS: atom_id res chain seq x y z
N MET A 1 3.44 -1.78 13.18
CA MET A 1 3.18 -1.76 11.71
C MET A 1 2.57 -3.09 11.33
N VAL A 2 1.50 -3.08 10.56
CA VAL A 2 0.81 -4.31 10.13
C VAL A 2 1.61 -5.02 9.04
N GLU A 3 1.97 -4.28 7.99
CA GLU A 3 2.76 -4.74 6.85
C GLU A 3 3.24 -3.53 6.03
N TYR A 4 4.12 -3.75 5.07
CA TYR A 4 4.39 -2.80 4.00
C TYR A 4 4.27 -3.50 2.64
N ASN A 5 3.82 -2.75 1.65
CA ASN A 5 3.56 -3.23 0.30
C ASN A 5 4.38 -2.42 -0.70
N THR A 6 4.94 -3.09 -1.67
CA THR A 6 5.79 -2.47 -2.70
C THR A 6 5.22 -2.64 -4.10
N ILE A 7 4.29 -3.58 -4.31
CA ILE A 7 3.64 -3.82 -5.59
C ILE A 7 2.15 -3.53 -5.53
N CYS A 8 1.58 -3.10 -6.64
CA CYS A 8 0.16 -2.80 -6.83
C CYS A 8 -0.40 -1.83 -5.78
N ILE A 9 0.44 -0.88 -5.36
CA ILE A 9 0.06 0.11 -4.34
C ILE A 9 -1.16 0.88 -4.81
N ALA A 10 -2.26 0.74 -4.07
CA ALA A 10 -3.53 1.37 -4.34
C ALA A 10 -3.97 2.22 -3.14
N GLY A 11 -4.90 3.13 -3.38
CA GLY A 11 -5.57 3.91 -2.35
C GLY A 11 -5.10 5.36 -2.17
N PRO A 12 -3.81 5.72 -2.32
CA PRO A 12 -3.38 7.10 -2.07
C PRO A 12 -4.12 8.14 -2.92
N PHE A 13 -4.37 7.85 -4.20
CA PHE A 13 -5.04 8.81 -5.09
C PHE A 13 -6.54 8.90 -4.83
N ILE A 14 -7.19 7.75 -4.62
CA ILE A 14 -8.64 7.72 -4.36
C ILE A 14 -8.97 8.26 -2.97
N THR A 15 -8.03 8.17 -2.00
CA THR A 15 -8.21 8.76 -0.67
C THR A 15 -8.34 10.27 -0.71
N VAL A 16 -7.63 10.95 -1.60
CA VAL A 16 -7.81 12.38 -1.82
C VAL A 16 -9.25 12.69 -2.25
N ARG A 17 -9.83 11.87 -3.13
CA ARG A 17 -11.23 12.02 -3.54
C ARG A 17 -12.20 11.72 -2.40
N ALA A 18 -11.95 10.67 -1.62
CA ALA A 18 -12.74 10.37 -0.43
C ALA A 18 -12.74 11.52 0.56
N SER A 19 -11.59 12.14 0.83
CA SER A 19 -11.50 13.30 1.72
C SER A 19 -12.20 14.54 1.17
N GLN A 20 -12.18 14.77 -0.14
CA GLN A 20 -12.97 15.84 -0.78
C GLN A 20 -14.48 15.61 -0.59
N ILE A 21 -14.95 14.37 -0.73
CA ILE A 21 -16.34 13.99 -0.48
C ILE A 21 -16.69 14.21 0.99
N GLN A 22 -15.83 13.80 1.93
CA GLN A 22 -16.03 14.03 3.36
C GLN A 22 -16.15 15.52 3.68
N ASN A 23 -15.29 16.37 3.12
CA ASN A 23 -15.36 17.82 3.27
C ASN A 23 -16.67 18.39 2.72
N TYR A 24 -17.12 17.92 1.54
CA TYR A 24 -18.38 18.34 0.95
C TYR A 24 -19.58 17.94 1.82
N VAL A 25 -19.62 16.67 2.27
CA VAL A 25 -20.68 16.17 3.14
C VAL A 25 -20.72 16.94 4.46
N GLY A 26 -19.56 17.15 5.08
CA GLY A 26 -19.46 17.94 6.31
C GLY A 26 -19.94 19.37 6.15
N ALA A 27 -19.56 20.05 5.05
CA ALA A 27 -20.00 21.39 4.77
C ALA A 27 -21.51 21.49 4.46
N LYS A 28 -22.05 20.48 3.75
CA LYS A 28 -23.47 20.46 3.37
C LYS A 28 -24.40 20.16 4.53
N TYR A 29 -23.98 19.29 5.43
CA TYR A 29 -24.79 18.78 6.54
C TYR A 29 -24.25 19.24 7.91
N GLN A 30 -23.52 20.35 7.95
CA GLN A 30 -22.89 20.85 9.18
C GLN A 30 -23.88 21.07 10.33
N ASP A 31 -25.13 21.43 10.03
CA ASP A 31 -26.17 21.68 11.02
C ASP A 31 -26.80 20.38 11.54
N ASP A 32 -26.76 19.32 10.74
CA ASP A 32 -27.33 17.99 11.05
C ASP A 32 -26.30 17.07 11.71
N LEU A 33 -25.02 17.22 11.36
CA LEU A 33 -23.93 16.41 11.88
C LEU A 33 -23.44 16.97 13.21
N LYS A 34 -23.80 16.31 14.30
CA LYS A 34 -23.27 16.63 15.64
C LYS A 34 -21.87 16.08 15.81
N PHE A 35 -20.86 16.83 15.37
CA PHE A 35 -19.49 16.49 15.70
C PHE A 35 -19.19 16.77 17.17
N PRO A 36 -18.51 15.87 17.89
CA PRO A 36 -18.27 16.01 19.34
C PRO A 36 -17.43 17.25 19.71
N TYR A 37 -16.87 17.96 18.74
CA TYR A 37 -15.94 19.05 18.94
C TYR A 37 -16.38 20.40 18.32
N GLY A 38 -17.63 20.61 17.89
CA GLY A 38 -17.89 21.78 17.08
C GLY A 38 -19.26 22.42 17.13
N ASN A 39 -20.13 22.10 18.09
CA ASN A 39 -21.49 22.68 18.13
C ASN A 39 -21.65 23.92 18.99
N ASP A 40 -20.56 24.54 19.42
CA ASP A 40 -20.60 25.81 20.18
C ASP A 40 -20.54 27.06 19.30
N GLY A 41 -20.63 26.89 17.98
CA GLY A 41 -20.56 27.99 16.99
C GLY A 41 -19.17 28.60 16.81
N THR A 42 -18.17 28.16 17.59
CA THR A 42 -16.82 28.72 17.54
C THR A 42 -15.84 27.88 16.72
N HIS A 43 -16.12 26.60 16.50
CA HIS A 43 -15.23 25.69 15.80
C HIS A 43 -16.00 24.86 14.77
N THR A 44 -16.09 25.35 13.55
CA THR A 44 -16.52 24.51 12.42
C THR A 44 -15.31 23.70 11.95
N PHE A 45 -15.41 22.38 12.00
CA PHE A 45 -14.38 21.43 11.52
C PHE A 45 -13.96 21.69 10.06
N PHE A 46 -14.83 22.34 9.31
CA PHE A 46 -14.67 22.67 7.90
C PHE A 46 -14.40 24.17 7.68
N ALA A 47 -14.09 24.92 8.77
CA ALA A 47 -13.85 26.33 8.69
C ALA A 47 -12.64 26.66 7.80
N LYS A 48 -12.77 27.79 7.12
CA LYS A 48 -11.77 28.37 6.20
C LYS A 48 -10.39 28.56 6.80
N ASP A 49 -10.25 28.45 8.10
CA ASP A 49 -9.03 28.79 8.86
C ASP A 49 -8.00 27.66 8.98
N HIS A 50 -8.28 26.48 8.40
CA HIS A 50 -7.28 25.39 8.33
C HIS A 50 -6.35 25.54 7.12
N GLN A 51 -5.96 26.77 6.79
CA GLN A 51 -5.07 27.09 5.66
C GLN A 51 -3.75 26.27 5.74
N TYR A 52 -3.22 26.06 6.97
CA TYR A 52 -2.00 25.29 7.19
C TYR A 52 -2.12 23.80 6.79
N LEU A 53 -3.34 23.27 6.72
CA LEU A 53 -3.56 21.89 6.28
C LEU A 53 -3.71 21.76 4.77
N LYS A 54 -4.08 22.83 4.06
CA LYS A 54 -4.37 22.77 2.62
C LYS A 54 -3.16 22.40 1.78
N ASP A 55 -1.98 22.82 2.20
CA ASP A 55 -0.71 22.58 1.52
C ASP A 55 0.08 21.42 2.12
N SER A 56 -0.45 20.79 3.16
CA SER A 56 0.16 19.62 3.80
C SER A 56 -0.22 18.33 3.08
N LEU A 57 0.69 17.37 3.02
CA LEU A 57 0.40 16.00 2.58
C LEU A 57 -0.68 15.31 3.43
N PHE A 58 -0.91 15.83 4.64
CA PHE A 58 -1.91 15.33 5.59
C PHE A 58 -3.23 16.09 5.54
N ALA A 59 -3.36 17.08 4.65
CA ALA A 59 -4.60 17.83 4.53
C ALA A 59 -5.68 17.00 3.83
N ALA A 60 -6.85 16.97 4.43
CA ALA A 60 -8.01 16.36 3.82
C ALA A 60 -8.31 17.01 2.46
N GLY A 61 -8.36 16.22 1.39
CA GLY A 61 -8.57 16.69 0.03
C GLY A 61 -7.40 17.48 -0.59
N SER A 62 -6.21 17.38 0.01
CA SER A 62 -5.04 18.09 -0.46
C SER A 62 -4.61 17.65 -1.86
N GLN A 63 -4.45 18.60 -2.76
CA GLN A 63 -3.80 18.38 -4.04
C GLN A 63 -2.29 18.07 -3.88
N ALA A 64 -1.70 18.39 -2.73
CA ALA A 64 -0.29 18.12 -2.46
C ALA A 64 0.06 16.63 -2.56
N GLN A 65 -0.83 15.74 -2.09
CA GLN A 65 -0.62 14.29 -2.24
C GLN A 65 -0.62 13.87 -3.71
N ILE A 66 -1.59 14.32 -4.51
CA ILE A 66 -1.65 13.98 -5.94
C ILE A 66 -0.39 14.50 -6.65
N LYS A 67 0.02 15.73 -6.36
CA LYS A 67 1.24 16.34 -6.93
C LYS A 67 2.50 15.60 -6.50
N ALA A 68 2.61 15.20 -5.24
CA ALA A 68 3.77 14.46 -4.75
C ALA A 68 3.89 13.09 -5.42
N HIS A 69 2.77 12.37 -5.60
CA HIS A 69 2.76 11.11 -6.33
C HIS A 69 3.10 11.32 -7.81
N ALA A 70 2.47 12.28 -8.50
CA ALA A 70 2.80 12.59 -9.87
C ALA A 70 4.26 13.02 -10.03
N GLY A 71 4.77 13.84 -9.12
CA GLY A 71 6.17 14.26 -9.06
C GLY A 71 7.13 13.08 -8.96
N SER A 72 6.78 12.02 -8.21
CA SER A 72 7.62 10.82 -8.14
C SER A 72 7.67 10.07 -9.48
N PHE A 73 6.57 10.02 -10.25
CA PHE A 73 6.57 9.45 -11.61
C PHE A 73 7.42 10.29 -12.57
N VAL A 74 7.30 11.60 -12.48
CA VAL A 74 8.10 12.53 -13.29
C VAL A 74 9.59 12.36 -12.96
N LYS A 75 9.94 12.31 -11.67
CA LYS A 75 11.31 12.06 -11.21
C LYS A 75 11.88 10.74 -11.76
N ALA A 76 11.07 9.67 -11.78
CA ALA A 76 11.47 8.42 -12.40
C ALA A 76 11.80 8.58 -13.88
N LEU A 77 10.96 9.30 -14.63
CA LEU A 77 11.20 9.55 -16.06
C LEU A 77 12.42 10.45 -16.31
N GLU A 78 12.68 11.42 -15.44
CA GLU A 78 13.89 12.24 -15.50
C GLU A 78 15.15 11.38 -15.27
N LEU A 79 15.15 10.54 -14.23
CA LEU A 79 16.26 9.60 -13.97
C LEU A 79 16.47 8.60 -15.11
N TYR A 80 15.37 8.14 -15.73
CA TYR A 80 15.47 7.34 -16.94
C TYR A 80 16.17 8.12 -18.07
N CYS A 81 15.76 9.36 -18.32
CA CYS A 81 16.38 10.19 -19.37
C CYS A 81 17.86 10.50 -19.11
N GLU A 82 18.25 10.63 -17.84
CA GLU A 82 19.67 10.77 -17.45
C GLU A 82 20.46 9.50 -17.76
N SER A 83 19.84 8.32 -17.58
CA SER A 83 20.47 7.02 -17.82
C SER A 83 20.46 6.60 -19.28
N VAL A 84 19.51 7.10 -20.06
CA VAL A 84 19.32 6.82 -21.50
C VAL A 84 19.28 8.14 -22.26
N PRO A 85 20.41 8.82 -22.44
CA PRO A 85 20.46 10.10 -23.15
C PRO A 85 20.09 9.93 -24.63
N ASP A 86 19.12 10.70 -25.09
CA ASP A 86 18.74 10.80 -26.49
C ASP A 86 18.45 12.27 -26.83
N VAL A 87 19.36 12.87 -27.59
CA VAL A 87 19.25 14.28 -28.00
C VAL A 87 18.10 14.53 -28.98
N SER A 88 17.56 13.50 -29.60
CA SER A 88 16.41 13.59 -30.50
C SER A 88 15.06 13.52 -29.77
N ARG A 89 15.06 13.08 -28.51
CA ARG A 89 13.85 12.90 -27.71
C ARG A 89 13.14 14.23 -27.49
N LYS A 90 11.87 14.26 -27.83
CA LYS A 90 10.99 15.42 -27.60
C LYS A 90 10.07 15.14 -26.42
N GLY A 91 10.39 15.68 -25.25
CA GLY A 91 9.64 15.49 -24.02
C GLY A 91 9.98 14.18 -23.29
N LEU A 92 9.24 13.89 -22.22
CA LEU A 92 9.44 12.67 -21.42
C LEU A 92 8.88 11.42 -22.13
N PRO A 93 9.50 10.23 -21.92
CA PRO A 93 8.94 8.97 -22.40
C PRO A 93 7.60 8.64 -21.73
N ARG A 94 6.94 7.58 -22.18
CA ARG A 94 5.63 7.16 -21.65
C ARG A 94 5.77 6.36 -20.36
N VAL A 95 4.71 6.41 -19.56
CA VAL A 95 4.48 5.47 -18.46
C VAL A 95 3.64 4.31 -19.00
N LEU A 96 4.08 3.08 -18.81
CA LEU A 96 3.30 1.87 -19.08
C LEU A 96 2.71 1.37 -17.76
N ILE A 97 1.39 1.36 -17.63
CA ILE A 97 0.68 0.82 -16.49
C ILE A 97 0.25 -0.60 -16.84
N VAL A 98 0.81 -1.58 -16.13
CA VAL A 98 0.46 -2.99 -16.29
C VAL A 98 -0.80 -3.28 -15.49
N ILE A 99 -1.88 -3.68 -16.16
CA ILE A 99 -3.20 -3.89 -15.55
C ILE A 99 -3.66 -5.34 -15.70
N GLU A 100 -4.67 -5.72 -14.90
CA GLU A 100 -5.40 -6.97 -15.11
C GLU A 100 -6.30 -6.85 -16.34
N GLU A 101 -6.50 -7.95 -17.07
CA GLU A 101 -7.23 -7.96 -18.33
C GLU A 101 -8.76 -7.75 -18.15
N SER A 102 -9.29 -8.23 -17.02
CA SER A 102 -10.73 -8.31 -16.79
C SER A 102 -11.22 -7.64 -15.55
N SER A 103 -11.58 -6.58 -15.28
CA SER A 103 -12.16 -6.02 -14.06
C SER A 103 -11.18 -5.30 -13.12
N ASP A 104 -10.48 -4.34 -13.68
CA ASP A 104 -9.68 -3.48 -12.83
C ASP A 104 -10.58 -2.63 -11.91
N ARG A 105 -10.77 -3.13 -10.68
CA ARG A 105 -11.55 -2.48 -9.63
C ARG A 105 -10.90 -1.17 -9.15
N TRP A 106 -9.62 -0.98 -9.45
CA TRP A 106 -8.83 0.17 -9.05
C TRP A 106 -8.66 1.21 -10.16
N THR A 107 -9.43 1.10 -11.25
CA THR A 107 -9.37 2.01 -12.40
C THR A 107 -9.40 3.48 -11.99
N ASN A 108 -10.21 3.86 -11.00
CA ASN A 108 -10.31 5.25 -10.55
C ASN A 108 -9.07 5.75 -9.83
N ASP A 109 -8.30 4.86 -9.19
CA ASP A 109 -7.07 5.21 -8.50
C ASP A 109 -6.00 5.66 -9.49
N TYR A 110 -5.66 4.83 -10.48
CA TYR A 110 -4.62 5.21 -11.44
C TYR A 110 -5.08 6.20 -12.51
N LYS A 111 -6.38 6.30 -12.84
CA LYS A 111 -6.88 7.39 -13.70
C LYS A 111 -6.65 8.76 -13.11
N THR A 112 -6.70 8.89 -11.80
CA THR A 112 -6.41 10.17 -11.14
C THR A 112 -4.97 10.59 -11.38
N ILE A 113 -4.01 9.66 -11.29
CA ILE A 113 -2.61 9.97 -11.57
C ILE A 113 -2.35 10.22 -13.06
N GLU A 114 -2.98 9.45 -13.97
CA GLU A 114 -2.90 9.68 -15.41
C GLU A 114 -3.33 11.09 -15.78
N MET A 115 -4.45 11.55 -15.22
CA MET A 115 -4.98 12.90 -15.47
C MET A 115 -4.03 13.98 -14.95
N GLU A 116 -3.48 13.81 -13.76
CA GLU A 116 -2.52 14.75 -13.16
C GLU A 116 -1.22 14.83 -13.99
N LEU A 117 -0.67 13.67 -14.37
CA LEU A 117 0.54 13.58 -15.20
C LEU A 117 0.34 14.27 -16.55
N MET A 118 -0.79 14.03 -17.20
CA MET A 118 -1.10 14.64 -18.48
C MET A 118 -1.32 16.15 -18.36
N ALA A 119 -2.12 16.59 -17.39
CA ALA A 119 -2.54 17.98 -17.26
C ALA A 119 -1.40 18.91 -16.82
N ASN A 120 -0.54 18.46 -15.90
CA ASN A 120 0.45 19.32 -15.25
C ASN A 120 1.89 19.05 -15.67
N TYR A 121 2.17 17.88 -16.30
CA TYR A 121 3.54 17.49 -16.65
C TYR A 121 3.70 17.08 -18.12
N SER A 122 2.62 17.08 -18.91
CA SER A 122 2.62 16.61 -20.30
C SER A 122 3.15 15.16 -20.45
N VAL A 123 3.00 14.35 -19.41
CA VAL A 123 3.36 12.93 -19.38
C VAL A 123 2.13 12.10 -19.71
N TYR A 124 2.28 11.18 -20.65
CA TYR A 124 1.18 10.32 -21.08
C TYR A 124 1.39 8.89 -20.61
N CYS A 125 0.33 8.29 -20.12
CA CYS A 125 0.29 6.90 -19.71
C CYS A 125 -0.31 6.02 -20.81
N MET A 126 0.13 4.77 -20.87
CA MET A 126 -0.44 3.70 -21.66
C MET A 126 -0.77 2.54 -20.74
N ARG A 127 -1.91 1.90 -20.93
CA ARG A 127 -2.32 0.73 -20.15
C ARG A 127 -2.24 -0.51 -20.99
N ALA A 128 -1.77 -1.59 -20.42
CA ALA A 128 -1.74 -2.88 -21.09
C ALA A 128 -1.74 -4.04 -20.08
N SER A 129 -2.37 -5.13 -20.46
CA SER A 129 -2.23 -6.42 -19.81
C SER A 129 -0.94 -7.12 -20.25
N PHE A 130 -0.52 -8.14 -19.52
CA PHE A 130 0.65 -8.94 -19.92
C PHE A 130 0.53 -9.56 -21.32
N PRO A 131 -0.62 -10.12 -21.72
CA PRO A 131 -0.82 -10.59 -23.10
C PRO A 131 -0.68 -9.50 -24.16
N GLU A 132 -1.17 -8.28 -23.90
CA GLU A 132 -0.98 -7.15 -24.82
C GLU A 132 0.49 -6.76 -24.92
N ILE A 133 1.21 -6.71 -23.80
CA ILE A 133 2.64 -6.41 -23.78
C ILE A 133 3.41 -7.45 -24.57
N ALA A 134 3.12 -8.74 -24.39
CA ALA A 134 3.75 -9.82 -25.15
C ALA A 134 3.61 -9.65 -26.66
N ARG A 135 2.44 -9.21 -27.13
CA ARG A 135 2.17 -9.03 -28.57
C ARG A 135 2.77 -7.74 -29.14
N GLU A 136 2.70 -6.66 -28.39
CA GLU A 136 2.90 -5.30 -28.92
C GLU A 136 4.13 -4.58 -28.41
N ALA A 137 4.80 -5.12 -27.38
CA ALA A 137 6.07 -4.57 -26.91
C ALA A 137 7.27 -5.10 -27.73
N ARG A 138 8.28 -4.28 -27.82
CA ARG A 138 9.57 -4.62 -28.43
C ARG A 138 10.69 -3.99 -27.61
N VAL A 139 11.76 -4.72 -27.45
CA VAL A 139 12.99 -4.22 -26.83
C VAL A 139 13.99 -4.05 -27.96
N ASP A 140 14.59 -2.88 -28.03
CA ASP A 140 15.69 -2.61 -28.95
C ASP A 140 16.93 -3.43 -28.52
N PRO A 141 17.51 -4.25 -29.40
CA PRO A 141 18.58 -5.18 -29.02
C PRO A 141 19.92 -4.50 -28.69
N GLU A 142 20.13 -3.26 -29.14
CA GLU A 142 21.40 -2.54 -28.93
C GLU A 142 21.32 -1.68 -27.66
N SER A 143 20.20 -1.00 -27.45
CA SER A 143 20.01 -0.05 -26.35
C SER A 143 19.23 -0.62 -25.16
N ASN A 144 18.57 -1.77 -25.31
CA ASN A 144 17.62 -2.34 -24.36
C ASN A 144 16.42 -1.42 -24.01
N ILE A 145 16.15 -0.41 -24.84
CA ILE A 145 15.00 0.45 -24.68
C ILE A 145 13.72 -0.34 -24.99
N LEU A 146 12.76 -0.22 -24.11
CA LEU A 146 11.42 -0.82 -24.29
C LEU A 146 10.52 0.14 -25.06
N TYR A 147 9.91 -0.39 -26.13
CA TYR A 147 8.86 0.29 -26.87
C TYR A 147 7.56 -0.48 -26.75
N PHE A 148 6.48 0.22 -26.52
CA PHE A 148 5.12 -0.34 -26.56
C PHE A 148 4.28 0.46 -27.56
N ARG A 149 3.69 -0.22 -28.57
CA ARG A 149 2.96 0.42 -29.68
C ARG A 149 3.79 1.54 -30.35
N GLY A 150 5.09 1.30 -30.51
CA GLY A 150 6.02 2.27 -31.11
C GLY A 150 6.33 3.52 -30.28
N LYS A 151 5.96 3.53 -28.98
CA LYS A 151 6.29 4.60 -28.06
C LYS A 151 7.33 4.12 -27.05
N GLU A 152 8.34 4.95 -26.83
CA GLU A 152 9.37 4.72 -25.81
C GLU A 152 8.75 4.73 -24.42
N ILE A 153 9.07 3.71 -23.62
CA ILE A 153 8.64 3.55 -22.23
C ILE A 153 9.81 3.88 -21.30
N GLY A 154 9.61 4.84 -20.41
CA GLY A 154 10.60 5.21 -19.40
C GLY A 154 10.29 4.70 -18.00
N LEU A 155 9.03 4.38 -17.74
CA LEU A 155 8.58 3.84 -16.45
C LEU A 155 7.53 2.75 -16.69
N VAL A 156 7.71 1.60 -16.05
CA VAL A 156 6.68 0.55 -15.98
C VAL A 156 6.11 0.51 -14.57
N TYR A 157 4.80 0.76 -14.45
CA TYR A 157 4.08 0.73 -13.19
C TYR A 157 3.18 -0.51 -13.11
N PHE A 158 3.51 -1.43 -12.21
CA PHE A 158 2.76 -2.68 -12.06
C PHE A 158 1.54 -2.49 -11.16
N ARG A 159 0.36 -2.64 -11.76
CA ARG A 159 -0.93 -2.74 -11.08
C ARG A 159 -1.48 -4.17 -11.12
N ALA A 160 -0.77 -5.07 -11.78
CA ALA A 160 -0.98 -6.51 -11.87
C ALA A 160 0.36 -7.24 -11.71
N GLY A 161 0.32 -8.57 -11.51
CA GLY A 161 1.54 -9.39 -11.42
C GLY A 161 2.05 -9.59 -9.99
N PHE A 162 1.19 -9.44 -9.00
CA PHE A 162 1.51 -9.68 -7.58
C PHE A 162 1.16 -11.09 -7.10
N GLU A 163 0.37 -11.84 -7.87
CA GLU A 163 -0.03 -13.22 -7.58
C GLU A 163 0.41 -14.16 -8.69
N GLU A 164 0.65 -15.43 -8.33
CA GLU A 164 0.73 -16.53 -9.27
C GLU A 164 -0.69 -17.00 -9.61
N GLY A 165 -0.95 -17.30 -10.86
CA GLY A 165 -2.17 -17.98 -11.26
C GLY A 165 -3.08 -17.22 -12.22
N PRO A 166 -4.35 -17.67 -12.38
CA PRO A 166 -5.25 -17.29 -13.47
C PRO A 166 -5.69 -15.83 -13.48
N HIS A 167 -5.37 -15.04 -12.46
CA HIS A 167 -5.61 -13.60 -12.48
C HIS A 167 -4.73 -12.85 -13.48
N ILE A 168 -3.69 -13.51 -13.95
CA ILE A 168 -2.72 -12.99 -14.92
C ILE A 168 -3.09 -13.43 -16.33
N VAL A 169 -3.73 -14.60 -16.44
CA VAL A 169 -4.24 -15.19 -17.68
C VAL A 169 -5.71 -15.52 -17.46
N THR A 170 -6.57 -14.92 -18.23
CA THR A 170 -8.02 -14.92 -17.99
C THR A 170 -8.70 -16.27 -18.20
N LYS A 171 -8.04 -17.25 -18.83
CA LYS A 171 -8.54 -18.62 -19.01
C LYS A 171 -7.38 -19.61 -19.00
N ALA A 172 -7.61 -20.77 -18.37
CA ALA A 172 -6.67 -21.88 -18.38
C ALA A 172 -6.35 -22.38 -19.81
N GLU A 173 -7.28 -22.20 -20.74
CA GLU A 173 -7.15 -22.48 -22.18
C GLU A 173 -6.11 -21.58 -22.85
N ASP A 174 -5.93 -20.34 -22.36
CA ASP A 174 -4.96 -19.38 -22.87
C ASP A 174 -3.51 -19.69 -22.39
N LEU A 175 -3.36 -20.55 -21.37
CA LEU A 175 -2.05 -21.00 -20.85
C LEU A 175 -1.35 -22.02 -21.73
N ALA A 176 -2.12 -22.82 -22.52
CA ALA A 176 -1.54 -23.87 -23.37
C ALA A 176 -0.78 -23.28 -24.59
N ASP A 177 -1.25 -22.12 -25.11
CA ASP A 177 -0.69 -21.46 -26.28
C ASP A 177 -0.44 -19.96 -26.07
N GLY A 178 -0.69 -19.45 -24.86
CA GLY A 178 -0.54 -18.04 -24.51
C GLY A 178 0.91 -17.63 -24.26
N PRO A 179 1.21 -16.32 -24.29
CA PRO A 179 2.53 -15.84 -23.97
C PRO A 179 2.88 -16.18 -22.52
N ASP A 180 4.07 -16.75 -22.32
CA ASP A 180 4.60 -17.03 -21.00
C ASP A 180 4.77 -15.70 -20.22
N PHE A 181 3.94 -15.54 -19.21
CA PHE A 181 3.90 -14.37 -18.36
C PHE A 181 5.27 -14.04 -17.74
N TRP A 182 6.01 -15.06 -17.32
CA TRP A 182 7.34 -14.87 -16.75
C TRP A 182 8.33 -14.31 -17.76
N LYS A 183 8.24 -14.71 -19.03
CA LYS A 183 9.07 -14.13 -20.11
C LYS A 183 8.73 -12.66 -20.36
N VAL A 184 7.46 -12.28 -20.25
CA VAL A 184 7.08 -10.86 -20.35
C VAL A 184 7.65 -10.06 -19.19
N ARG A 185 7.57 -10.61 -17.97
CA ARG A 185 8.15 -9.96 -16.79
C ARG A 185 9.67 -9.87 -16.91
N GLU A 186 10.34 -10.94 -17.32
CA GLU A 186 11.78 -10.99 -17.57
C GLU A 186 12.19 -9.95 -18.62
N MET A 187 11.48 -9.87 -19.75
CA MET A 187 11.72 -8.86 -20.78
C MET A 187 11.65 -7.45 -20.22
N ILE A 188 10.65 -7.15 -19.38
CA ILE A 188 10.53 -5.84 -18.74
C ILE A 188 11.68 -5.60 -17.78
N GLU A 189 12.04 -6.58 -16.93
CA GLU A 189 13.12 -6.42 -15.95
C GLU A 189 14.47 -6.20 -16.60
N LEU A 190 14.76 -6.87 -17.72
CA LEU A 190 16.02 -6.74 -18.47
C LEU A 190 16.06 -5.47 -19.33
N SER A 191 14.95 -4.79 -19.55
CA SER A 191 14.90 -3.56 -20.34
C SER A 191 15.21 -2.32 -19.50
N MET A 192 15.49 -1.19 -20.16
CA MET A 192 15.94 0.07 -19.55
C MET A 192 14.92 0.82 -18.69
N PRO A 193 13.60 0.79 -18.94
CA PRO A 193 12.64 1.53 -18.10
C PRO A 193 12.85 1.31 -16.61
N ILE A 194 12.58 2.32 -15.83
CA ILE A 194 12.47 2.17 -14.37
C ILE A 194 11.22 1.34 -14.06
N LYS A 195 11.31 0.44 -13.09
CA LYS A 195 10.22 -0.43 -12.66
C LYS A 195 9.65 0.06 -11.33
N LEU A 196 8.33 0.07 -11.22
CA LEU A 196 7.60 0.39 -10.01
C LEU A 196 6.61 -0.76 -9.69
N PRO A 197 7.03 -1.73 -8.87
CA PRO A 197 8.39 -1.94 -8.35
C PRO A 197 9.28 -2.72 -9.32
N SER A 198 10.61 -2.70 -9.04
CA SER A 198 11.54 -3.71 -9.55
C SER A 198 11.34 -5.04 -8.82
N ILE A 199 11.93 -6.14 -9.33
CA ILE A 199 11.72 -7.47 -8.76
C ILE A 199 12.25 -7.59 -7.33
N ASP A 200 13.37 -6.98 -7.01
CA ASP A 200 13.95 -6.94 -5.67
C ASP A 200 13.03 -6.20 -4.68
N PHE A 201 12.45 -5.07 -5.07
CA PHE A 201 11.44 -4.39 -4.27
C PHE A 201 10.15 -5.21 -4.15
N GLN A 202 9.74 -5.92 -5.19
CA GLN A 202 8.58 -6.79 -5.10
C GLN A 202 8.82 -7.94 -4.12
N LEU A 203 10.01 -8.54 -4.10
CA LEU A 203 10.36 -9.58 -3.12
C LEU A 203 10.27 -9.06 -1.68
N ALA A 204 10.60 -7.78 -1.46
CA ALA A 204 10.51 -7.17 -0.14
C ALA A 204 9.09 -7.09 0.42
N THR A 205 8.04 -7.18 -0.41
CA THR A 205 6.64 -7.23 0.05
C THR A 205 6.28 -8.56 0.74
N PHE A 206 7.03 -9.64 0.50
CA PHE A 206 6.73 -10.93 1.13
C PHE A 206 6.87 -10.87 2.64
N LYS A 207 5.94 -11.49 3.33
CA LYS A 207 5.84 -11.47 4.79
C LYS A 207 7.05 -12.12 5.47
N LYS A 208 7.70 -13.05 4.80
CA LYS A 208 8.98 -13.64 5.24
C LYS A 208 10.12 -12.61 5.27
N PHE A 209 10.17 -11.68 4.32
CA PHE A 209 11.11 -10.56 4.38
C PHE A 209 10.75 -9.60 5.51
N GLN A 210 9.47 -9.32 5.69
CA GLN A 210 9.01 -8.43 6.75
C GLN A 210 9.32 -9.00 8.15
N GLN A 211 9.34 -10.30 8.30
CA GLN A 211 9.74 -10.97 9.54
C GLN A 211 11.18 -10.61 9.93
N GLN A 212 12.09 -10.46 8.98
CA GLN A 212 13.48 -10.08 9.27
C GLN A 212 13.57 -8.70 9.95
N PHE A 213 12.66 -7.77 9.65
CA PHE A 213 12.63 -6.46 10.29
C PHE A 213 12.08 -6.49 11.74
N SER A 214 11.50 -7.58 12.18
CA SER A 214 11.15 -7.80 13.58
C SER A 214 12.31 -8.43 14.38
N ASP A 215 13.36 -8.90 13.72
CA ASP A 215 14.56 -9.46 14.34
C ASP A 215 15.59 -8.36 14.64
N ARG A 216 15.87 -8.17 15.92
CA ARG A 216 16.87 -7.19 16.40
C ARG A 216 18.26 -7.45 15.80
N ALA A 217 18.68 -8.70 15.71
CA ALA A 217 20.00 -9.06 15.18
C ALA A 217 20.13 -8.74 13.70
N TYR A 218 19.02 -8.81 12.93
CA TYR A 218 18.98 -8.36 11.56
C TYR A 218 19.02 -6.84 11.46
N LEU A 219 18.24 -6.14 12.26
CA LEU A 219 18.23 -4.67 12.26
C LEU A 219 19.60 -4.09 12.61
N ASP A 220 20.32 -4.69 13.57
CA ASP A 220 21.68 -4.27 13.95
C ASP A 220 22.69 -4.39 12.80
N LYS A 221 22.45 -5.29 11.85
CA LYS A 221 23.29 -5.45 10.64
C LYS A 221 23.00 -4.46 9.55
N VAL A 222 21.71 -4.08 9.38
CA VAL A 222 21.26 -3.29 8.21
C VAL A 222 21.03 -1.82 8.53
N ALA A 223 20.74 -1.48 9.76
CA ALA A 223 20.50 -0.10 10.17
C ALA A 223 21.81 0.65 10.42
N GLN A 224 21.81 1.93 10.06
CA GLN A 224 23.00 2.79 10.14
C GLN A 224 23.35 3.26 11.56
N SER A 225 22.42 3.11 12.51
CA SER A 225 22.62 3.54 13.90
C SER A 225 21.73 2.77 14.87
N GLU A 226 22.20 2.67 16.12
CA GLU A 226 21.43 2.08 17.22
C GLU A 226 20.13 2.84 17.49
N GLU A 227 20.12 4.16 17.33
CA GLU A 227 18.89 4.97 17.44
C GLU A 227 17.84 4.52 16.42
N LEU A 228 18.24 4.31 15.16
CA LEU A 228 17.35 3.83 14.11
C LEU A 228 16.83 2.44 14.42
N VAL A 229 17.67 1.51 14.87
CA VAL A 229 17.25 0.16 15.30
C VAL A 229 16.21 0.24 16.40
N ASN A 230 16.44 1.07 17.43
CA ASN A 230 15.51 1.26 18.54
C ASN A 230 14.18 1.88 18.11
N ARG A 231 14.18 2.76 17.12
CA ARG A 231 12.96 3.36 16.55
C ARG A 231 12.18 2.33 15.72
N LEU A 232 12.86 1.58 14.84
CA LEU A 232 12.25 0.55 14.00
C LEU A 232 11.65 -0.58 14.85
N GLY A 233 12.37 -1.05 15.86
CA GLY A 233 11.89 -2.10 16.75
C GLY A 233 10.59 -1.73 17.51
N LYS A 234 10.28 -0.43 17.65
CA LYS A 234 9.00 0.02 18.23
C LYS A 234 7.86 0.05 17.20
N VAL A 235 8.18 0.07 15.92
CA VAL A 235 7.19 0.19 14.83
C VAL A 235 6.77 -1.19 14.32
N PHE A 236 7.72 -2.12 14.19
CA PHE A 236 7.42 -3.46 13.69
C PHE A 236 6.68 -4.28 14.75
N SER A 237 5.62 -4.96 14.35
CA SER A 237 5.00 -5.98 15.19
C SER A 237 5.84 -7.25 15.14
N THR A 238 5.80 -8.04 16.21
CA THR A 238 6.52 -9.31 16.25
C THR A 238 5.92 -10.31 15.26
N ILE A 239 6.78 -10.90 14.45
CA ILE A 239 6.44 -11.87 13.41
C ILE A 239 7.38 -13.06 13.56
N TRP A 240 6.83 -14.27 13.58
CA TRP A 240 7.58 -15.52 13.64
C TRP A 240 7.38 -16.34 12.38
N SER A 241 8.45 -16.97 11.89
CA SER A 241 8.39 -17.91 10.77
C SER A 241 8.02 -19.29 11.27
N MET A 242 7.12 -19.96 10.56
CA MET A 242 6.80 -21.37 10.80
C MET A 242 7.91 -22.33 10.34
N GLU A 243 8.92 -21.85 9.65
CA GLU A 243 10.03 -22.67 9.10
C GLU A 243 10.80 -23.44 10.18
N ASN A 244 10.99 -22.82 11.34
CA ASN A 244 11.73 -23.40 12.46
C ASN A 244 10.83 -24.12 13.47
N LEU A 245 9.56 -24.39 13.15
CA LEU A 245 8.67 -25.16 14.00
C LEU A 245 9.23 -26.58 14.17
N GLY A 246 9.32 -27.04 15.42
CA GLY A 246 9.89 -28.34 15.77
C GLY A 246 11.41 -28.35 15.98
N VAL A 247 12.11 -27.23 15.67
CA VAL A 247 13.54 -27.12 16.00
C VAL A 247 13.68 -26.85 17.49
N GLU A 248 14.54 -27.60 18.15
CA GLU A 248 14.78 -27.49 19.60
C GLU A 248 15.25 -26.08 19.97
N GLY A 249 14.64 -25.46 20.99
CA GLY A 249 14.95 -24.10 21.45
C GLY A 249 14.42 -22.96 20.58
N ALA A 250 13.76 -23.27 19.45
CA ALA A 250 13.18 -22.20 18.63
C ALA A 250 11.94 -21.60 19.31
N GLU A 251 11.90 -20.26 19.42
CA GLU A 251 10.81 -19.48 20.04
C GLU A 251 9.44 -19.82 19.44
N ILE A 252 9.40 -20.12 18.13
CA ILE A 252 8.17 -20.48 17.43
C ILE A 252 7.43 -21.66 18.05
N ASN A 253 8.13 -22.57 18.74
CA ASN A 253 7.48 -23.72 19.38
C ASN A 253 6.53 -23.29 20.51
N GLU A 254 6.90 -22.28 21.29
CA GLU A 254 6.04 -21.75 22.35
C GLU A 254 4.93 -20.88 21.75
N VAL A 255 5.25 -20.05 20.74
CA VAL A 255 4.28 -19.24 20.02
C VAL A 255 3.22 -20.12 19.33
N TYR A 256 3.62 -21.23 18.75
CA TYR A 256 2.71 -22.22 18.15
C TYR A 256 1.69 -22.77 19.16
N LYS A 257 2.17 -23.16 20.35
CA LYS A 257 1.30 -23.66 21.43
C LYS A 257 0.31 -22.57 21.89
N ASP A 258 0.82 -21.36 22.08
CA ASP A 258 -0.02 -20.22 22.49
C ASP A 258 -1.03 -19.85 21.40
N ALA A 259 -0.65 -19.88 20.13
CA ALA A 259 -1.56 -19.60 19.01
C ALA A 259 -2.67 -20.66 18.85
N ILE A 260 -2.45 -21.91 19.23
CA ILE A 260 -3.50 -22.92 19.32
C ILE A 260 -4.43 -22.67 20.51
N ALA A 261 -3.86 -22.30 21.67
CA ALA A 261 -4.62 -22.04 22.88
C ALA A 261 -5.43 -20.73 22.79
N HIS A 262 -4.81 -19.70 22.25
CA HIS A 262 -5.31 -18.30 22.18
C HIS A 262 -5.26 -17.72 20.77
N PRO A 263 -5.91 -18.33 19.76
CA PRO A 263 -5.80 -17.93 18.36
C PRO A 263 -6.31 -16.50 18.10
N GLU A 264 -7.15 -15.97 18.97
CA GLU A 264 -7.63 -14.58 18.91
C GLU A 264 -6.52 -13.52 19.04
N ASN A 265 -5.36 -13.89 19.56
CA ASN A 265 -4.20 -13.02 19.74
C ASN A 265 -3.27 -12.96 18.54
N TYR A 266 -3.57 -13.71 17.48
CA TYR A 266 -2.67 -13.90 16.34
C TYR A 266 -3.37 -13.78 14.99
N TYR A 267 -2.53 -13.58 13.97
CA TYR A 267 -2.82 -13.81 12.56
C TYR A 267 -1.86 -14.86 12.04
N LEU A 268 -2.35 -15.84 11.28
CA LEU A 268 -1.52 -16.75 10.51
C LEU A 268 -1.62 -16.33 9.03
N LYS A 269 -0.51 -15.90 8.44
CA LYS A 269 -0.47 -15.26 7.14
C LYS A 269 0.34 -16.07 6.13
N PRO A 270 -0.24 -16.44 4.97
CA PRO A 270 0.52 -17.02 3.85
C PRO A 270 1.34 -15.95 3.11
N GLN A 271 2.23 -16.39 2.22
CA GLN A 271 3.00 -15.52 1.33
C GLN A 271 2.16 -15.09 0.12
N LYS A 272 0.93 -14.60 0.38
CA LYS A 272 0.00 -14.12 -0.66
C LYS A 272 -0.33 -12.65 -0.42
N GLU A 273 -0.48 -11.93 -1.52
CA GLU A 273 -0.96 -10.56 -1.54
C GLU A 273 -2.45 -10.52 -1.92
N GLY A 274 -3.05 -9.33 -1.97
CA GLY A 274 -4.43 -9.15 -2.43
C GLY A 274 -5.52 -9.23 -1.37
N GLY A 275 -5.19 -9.46 -0.10
CA GLY A 275 -6.12 -9.54 1.03
C GLY A 275 -7.01 -10.78 1.04
N GLY A 276 -7.73 -11.03 2.14
CA GLY A 276 -8.63 -12.18 2.31
C GLY A 276 -7.92 -13.51 2.58
N ASN A 277 -6.61 -13.52 2.67
CA ASN A 277 -5.81 -14.74 2.80
C ASN A 277 -5.37 -15.04 4.24
N ASN A 278 -5.51 -14.08 5.15
CA ASN A 278 -5.11 -14.28 6.54
C ASN A 278 -6.07 -15.24 7.25
N LEU A 279 -5.51 -16.13 8.06
CA LEU A 279 -6.29 -17.02 8.93
C LEU A 279 -6.40 -16.37 10.32
N VAL A 280 -7.57 -16.49 10.94
CA VAL A 280 -7.88 -15.95 12.28
C VAL A 280 -8.68 -16.93 13.12
N ASN A 281 -8.59 -16.80 14.42
CA ASN A 281 -9.40 -17.58 15.38
C ASN A 281 -9.32 -19.10 15.09
N ASP A 282 -10.45 -19.76 14.92
CA ASP A 282 -10.50 -21.20 14.69
C ASP A 282 -9.85 -21.65 13.38
N GLU A 283 -9.75 -20.78 12.38
CA GLU A 283 -9.02 -21.08 11.14
C GLU A 283 -7.52 -21.29 11.43
N ILE A 284 -6.94 -20.51 12.35
CA ILE A 284 -5.55 -20.73 12.83
C ILE A 284 -5.42 -22.09 13.46
N ARG A 285 -6.32 -22.42 14.40
CA ARG A 285 -6.31 -23.69 15.11
C ARG A 285 -6.39 -24.87 14.16
N GLN A 286 -7.30 -24.81 13.19
CA GLN A 286 -7.48 -25.87 12.19
C GLN A 286 -6.21 -26.05 11.33
N LYS A 287 -5.65 -24.93 10.81
CA LYS A 287 -4.45 -24.99 9.97
C LYS A 287 -3.23 -25.51 10.75
N LEU A 288 -3.07 -25.09 11.99
CA LEU A 288 -1.94 -25.51 12.84
C LEU A 288 -2.02 -26.97 13.33
N GLN A 289 -3.19 -27.61 13.27
CA GLN A 289 -3.33 -29.04 13.60
C GLN A 289 -2.75 -29.98 12.54
N ASP A 290 -2.67 -29.52 11.30
CA ASP A 290 -2.10 -30.26 10.18
C ASP A 290 -0.60 -29.96 10.03
N LEU A 291 0.22 -30.60 10.84
CA LEU A 291 1.68 -30.43 10.82
C LEU A 291 2.35 -31.05 9.59
N ASP A 292 1.67 -31.94 8.88
CA ASP A 292 2.15 -32.56 7.66
C ASP A 292 1.90 -31.73 6.42
N ASP A 293 1.15 -30.61 6.54
CA ASP A 293 0.92 -29.69 5.46
C ASP A 293 2.24 -29.01 5.01
N PRO A 294 2.72 -29.29 3.79
CA PRO A 294 3.99 -28.74 3.30
C PRO A 294 3.97 -27.22 3.17
N GLU A 295 2.78 -26.61 3.01
CA GLU A 295 2.63 -25.16 2.93
C GLU A 295 2.84 -24.49 4.29
N LEU A 296 2.66 -25.19 5.40
CA LEU A 296 2.72 -24.60 6.74
C LEU A 296 4.03 -23.85 6.99
N LYS A 297 5.15 -24.37 6.49
CA LYS A 297 6.47 -23.73 6.61
C LYS A 297 6.58 -22.38 5.89
N THR A 298 5.71 -22.11 4.93
CA THR A 298 5.67 -20.84 4.22
C THR A 298 4.94 -19.75 5.00
N TYR A 299 4.12 -20.11 5.97
CA TYR A 299 3.36 -19.18 6.77
C TYR A 299 4.23 -18.41 7.78
N ILE A 300 3.73 -17.27 8.18
CA ILE A 300 4.21 -16.52 9.35
C ILE A 300 3.09 -16.40 10.38
N ILE A 301 3.45 -16.41 11.65
CA ILE A 301 2.55 -16.01 12.74
C ILE A 301 2.88 -14.56 13.11
N GLN A 302 1.88 -13.72 13.17
CA GLN A 302 2.02 -12.32 13.59
C GLN A 302 1.13 -12.06 14.80
N LYS A 303 1.69 -11.42 15.83
CA LYS A 303 0.89 -10.98 16.98
C LYS A 303 -0.15 -9.96 16.54
N ARG A 304 -1.39 -10.15 16.97
CA ARG A 304 -2.50 -9.26 16.62
C ARG A 304 -2.27 -7.87 17.21
N ILE A 305 -2.38 -6.86 16.37
CA ILE A 305 -2.41 -5.46 16.79
C ILE A 305 -3.86 -5.12 17.09
N VAL A 306 -4.14 -4.67 18.32
CA VAL A 306 -5.47 -4.26 18.75
C VAL A 306 -5.47 -2.73 18.92
N PRO A 307 -5.84 -1.97 17.88
CA PRO A 307 -5.96 -0.53 17.99
C PRO A 307 -7.23 -0.13 18.78
N PRO A 308 -7.31 1.12 19.26
CA PRO A 308 -8.55 1.62 19.86
C PRO A 308 -9.69 1.61 18.83
N LEU A 309 -10.90 1.33 19.33
CA LEU A 309 -12.11 1.43 18.54
C LEU A 309 -12.58 2.89 18.47
N VAL A 310 -13.11 3.27 17.31
CA VAL A 310 -13.73 4.57 17.07
C VAL A 310 -15.05 4.39 16.33
N ASP A 311 -16.05 5.17 16.71
CA ASP A 311 -17.31 5.19 15.98
C ASP A 311 -17.08 5.82 14.59
N THR A 312 -17.46 5.08 13.56
CA THR A 312 -17.24 5.50 12.16
C THR A 312 -18.52 5.32 11.34
N TYR A 313 -18.79 6.30 10.49
CA TYR A 313 -19.83 6.21 9.47
C TYR A 313 -19.30 5.49 8.24
N HIS A 314 -19.92 4.37 7.91
CA HIS A 314 -19.60 3.62 6.70
C HIS A 314 -20.64 3.92 5.63
N CYS A 315 -20.21 4.63 4.58
CA CYS A 315 -21.04 4.85 3.39
C CYS A 315 -20.88 3.66 2.44
N VAL A 316 -21.95 2.93 2.25
CA VAL A 316 -22.02 1.75 1.38
C VAL A 316 -23.06 1.94 0.30
N LYS A 317 -23.08 1.04 -0.70
CA LYS A 317 -24.09 1.11 -1.76
C LYS A 317 -25.49 1.05 -1.17
N GLY A 318 -26.25 2.14 -1.33
CA GLY A 318 -27.65 2.25 -0.93
C GLY A 318 -27.89 2.78 0.47
N GLY A 319 -26.84 3.21 1.21
CA GLY A 319 -27.05 3.76 2.55
C GLY A 319 -25.77 4.03 3.32
N TYR A 320 -25.91 4.12 4.62
CA TYR A 320 -24.79 4.20 5.55
C TYR A 320 -25.18 3.45 6.84
N TYR A 321 -24.17 3.08 7.61
CA TYR A 321 -24.32 2.58 8.97
C TYR A 321 -23.19 3.11 9.86
N VAL A 322 -23.41 3.08 11.17
CA VAL A 322 -22.40 3.46 12.16
C VAL A 322 -21.96 2.22 12.91
N SER A 323 -20.66 2.05 13.08
CA SER A 323 -20.12 0.97 13.89
C SER A 323 -18.84 1.37 14.62
N GLU A 324 -18.56 0.64 15.70
CA GLU A 324 -17.22 0.66 16.29
C GLU A 324 -16.23 0.06 15.32
N SER A 325 -15.24 0.83 14.93
CA SER A 325 -14.35 0.51 13.83
C SER A 325 -12.88 0.62 14.19
N PHE A 326 -12.07 -0.17 13.53
CA PHE A 326 -10.63 0.00 13.49
C PHE A 326 -10.26 0.95 12.35
N ILE A 327 -9.31 1.85 12.64
CA ILE A 327 -8.71 2.72 11.63
C ILE A 327 -7.33 2.18 11.27
N GLU A 328 -7.11 1.97 9.98
CA GLU A 328 -5.81 1.60 9.42
C GLU A 328 -5.26 2.78 8.64
N ILE A 329 -4.05 3.20 8.99
CA ILE A 329 -3.34 4.30 8.36
C ILE A 329 -2.20 3.74 7.52
N GLY A 330 -2.19 4.03 6.23
CA GLY A 330 -1.09 3.75 5.33
C GLY A 330 -0.31 5.01 5.02
N ILE A 331 1.02 4.89 5.00
CA ILE A 331 1.93 5.95 4.57
C ILE A 331 2.52 5.52 3.24
N ALA A 332 2.39 6.39 2.24
CA ALA A 332 2.99 6.20 0.93
C ALA A 332 4.32 6.95 0.85
N SER A 333 5.35 6.25 0.41
CA SER A 333 6.68 6.83 0.18
C SER A 333 7.19 6.41 -1.18
N SER A 334 7.95 7.28 -1.84
CA SER A 334 8.77 6.93 -2.99
C SER A 334 10.21 6.71 -2.55
N LEU A 335 10.85 5.72 -3.16
CA LEU A 335 12.26 5.40 -2.94
C LEU A 335 12.89 5.09 -4.30
N PHE A 336 13.94 5.83 -4.64
CA PHE A 336 14.73 5.61 -5.84
C PHE A 336 16.10 5.09 -5.46
N THR A 337 16.47 3.99 -6.07
CA THR A 337 17.80 3.40 -5.88
C THR A 337 18.51 3.21 -7.22
N LYS A 338 19.82 3.28 -7.19
CA LYS A 338 20.70 2.91 -8.30
C LYS A 338 21.45 1.65 -7.92
N PHE A 339 21.32 0.64 -8.75
CA PHE A 339 22.12 -0.57 -8.61
C PHE A 339 23.52 -0.33 -9.19
N ASN A 340 24.53 -0.53 -8.38
CA ASN A 340 25.92 -0.60 -8.81
C ASN A 340 26.34 -2.07 -8.80
N ALA A 341 26.64 -2.60 -9.95
CA ALA A 341 27.13 -3.98 -10.07
C ALA A 341 28.45 -4.18 -9.29
N ALA A 342 28.68 -5.41 -8.85
CA ALA A 342 29.95 -5.77 -8.23
C ALA A 342 31.11 -5.53 -9.21
N THR A 343 32.23 -5.06 -8.66
CA THR A 343 33.51 -4.97 -9.35
C THR A 343 34.52 -5.84 -8.62
N GLU A 344 35.75 -5.98 -9.17
CA GLU A 344 36.83 -6.72 -8.49
C GLU A 344 37.16 -6.14 -7.11
N SER A 345 36.90 -4.84 -6.89
CA SER A 345 37.24 -4.11 -5.66
C SER A 345 36.04 -3.78 -4.77
N SER A 346 34.81 -4.02 -5.22
CA SER A 346 33.61 -3.60 -4.48
C SER A 346 32.43 -4.55 -4.70
N PRO A 347 31.70 -4.95 -3.65
CA PRO A 347 30.50 -5.73 -3.79
C PRO A 347 29.41 -4.96 -4.53
N ALA A 348 28.45 -5.67 -5.09
CA ALA A 348 27.23 -5.05 -5.62
C ALA A 348 26.49 -4.29 -4.52
N THR A 349 26.01 -3.10 -4.83
CA THR A 349 25.30 -2.24 -3.86
C THR A 349 24.12 -1.53 -4.50
N ASN A 350 23.06 -1.32 -3.70
CA ASN A 350 22.01 -0.37 -4.03
C ASN A 350 22.27 0.96 -3.30
N VAL A 351 22.37 2.04 -4.03
CA VAL A 351 22.54 3.37 -3.48
C VAL A 351 21.21 4.12 -3.56
N VAL A 352 20.75 4.64 -2.44
CA VAL A 352 19.55 5.48 -2.41
C VAL A 352 19.87 6.82 -3.09
N ILE A 353 19.12 7.14 -4.14
CA ILE A 353 19.23 8.40 -4.87
C ILE A 353 18.29 9.44 -4.25
N ASP A 354 17.07 9.02 -3.96
CA ASP A 354 16.03 9.88 -3.38
C ASP A 354 15.03 9.05 -2.59
N SER A 355 14.52 9.63 -1.51
CA SER A 355 13.48 9.04 -0.68
C SER A 355 12.61 10.13 -0.09
N GLN A 356 11.29 10.05 -0.31
CA GLN A 356 10.36 11.02 0.23
C GLN A 356 9.01 10.38 0.58
N MET A 357 8.36 10.91 1.61
CA MET A 357 6.97 10.61 1.87
C MET A 357 6.09 11.38 0.86
N ILE A 358 5.22 10.68 0.16
CA ILE A 358 4.40 11.25 -0.91
C ILE A 358 2.91 11.32 -0.55
N GLY A 359 2.50 10.71 0.56
CA GLY A 359 1.12 10.82 1.02
C GLY A 359 0.77 9.82 2.10
N MET A 360 -0.50 9.82 2.41
CA MET A 360 -1.10 8.84 3.32
C MET A 360 -2.48 8.44 2.80
N PHE A 361 -2.93 7.28 3.22
CA PHE A 361 -4.30 6.86 3.07
C PHE A 361 -4.82 6.27 4.37
N CYS A 362 -6.13 6.29 4.54
CA CYS A 362 -6.79 5.67 5.67
C CYS A 362 -7.95 4.83 5.21
N LYS A 363 -8.16 3.73 5.87
CA LYS A 363 -9.37 2.93 5.74
C LYS A 363 -9.91 2.59 7.12
N SER A 364 -11.22 2.55 7.23
CA SER A 364 -11.93 2.09 8.42
C SER A 364 -12.61 0.77 8.11
N LYS A 365 -12.62 -0.14 9.05
CA LYS A 365 -13.40 -1.37 9.00
C LYS A 365 -14.18 -1.56 10.29
N ASP A 366 -15.38 -2.09 10.17
CA ASP A 366 -16.15 -2.55 11.31
C ASP A 366 -15.33 -3.55 12.15
N SER A 367 -15.42 -3.46 13.47
CA SER A 367 -14.63 -4.29 14.37
C SER A 367 -14.95 -5.79 14.27
N SER A 368 -16.13 -6.13 13.78
CA SER A 368 -16.57 -7.51 13.52
C SER A 368 -16.00 -8.11 12.24
N VAL A 369 -15.48 -7.29 11.33
CA VAL A 369 -14.96 -7.74 10.04
C VAL A 369 -13.54 -8.26 10.18
N LYS A 370 -13.24 -9.41 9.55
CA LYS A 370 -11.95 -10.06 9.59
C LYS A 370 -10.83 -9.19 8.98
N GLU A 371 -11.04 -8.71 7.76
CA GLU A 371 -10.05 -7.93 7.00
C GLU A 371 -10.64 -6.68 6.36
N ALA A 372 -9.82 -5.64 6.26
CA ALA A 372 -10.20 -4.35 5.70
C ALA A 372 -9.97 -4.32 4.19
N GLU A 373 -10.99 -4.69 3.40
CA GLU A 373 -10.93 -4.65 1.95
C GLU A 373 -11.97 -3.70 1.36
N VAL A 374 -11.51 -2.58 0.80
CA VAL A 374 -12.40 -1.56 0.21
C VAL A 374 -13.13 -2.11 -1.01
N CYS A 375 -12.45 -2.86 -1.88
CA CYS A 375 -13.06 -3.41 -3.09
C CYS A 375 -14.08 -4.51 -2.83
N LYS A 376 -14.00 -5.21 -1.71
CA LYS A 376 -14.98 -6.20 -1.28
C LYS A 376 -16.10 -5.61 -0.43
N GLY A 377 -16.02 -4.31 -0.11
CA GLY A 377 -17.02 -3.62 0.69
C GLY A 377 -16.93 -3.91 2.19
N THR A 378 -15.83 -4.46 2.67
CA THR A 378 -15.57 -4.74 4.09
C THR A 378 -14.82 -3.63 4.79
N ALA A 379 -14.41 -2.59 4.05
CA ALA A 379 -13.83 -1.37 4.57
C ALA A 379 -14.28 -0.16 3.76
N CYS A 380 -14.20 1.01 4.36
CA CYS A 380 -14.41 2.28 3.70
C CYS A 380 -13.11 3.09 3.69
N LEU A 381 -12.86 3.80 2.60
CA LEU A 381 -11.83 4.83 2.60
C LEU A 381 -12.27 5.96 3.51
N THR A 382 -11.39 6.38 4.37
CA THR A 382 -11.60 7.48 5.30
C THR A 382 -10.39 8.41 5.30
N PHE A 383 -10.51 9.54 5.94
CA PHE A 383 -9.38 10.43 6.18
C PHE A 383 -9.47 10.94 7.63
N PRO A 384 -8.39 10.86 8.41
CA PRO A 384 -8.40 11.37 9.77
C PRO A 384 -8.56 12.89 9.73
N LEU A 385 -9.46 13.41 10.54
CA LEU A 385 -9.55 14.83 10.78
C LEU A 385 -8.56 15.19 11.89
N PRO A 386 -7.48 15.92 11.59
CA PRO A 386 -6.55 16.35 12.61
C PRO A 386 -7.23 17.33 13.56
N ILE A 387 -7.24 17.01 14.86
CA ILE A 387 -7.76 17.87 15.90
C ILE A 387 -6.59 18.59 16.55
N PRO A 388 -6.57 19.93 16.62
CA PRO A 388 -5.54 20.67 17.32
C PRO A 388 -5.40 20.21 18.78
N THR A 389 -4.17 19.95 19.21
CA THR A 389 -3.88 19.43 20.57
C THR A 389 -4.47 20.33 21.67
N ALA A 390 -4.53 21.63 21.45
CA ALA A 390 -5.13 22.59 22.36
C ALA A 390 -6.63 22.27 22.63
N LEU A 391 -7.38 21.92 21.60
CA LEU A 391 -8.80 21.53 21.73
C LEU A 391 -9.00 20.22 22.50
N ILE A 392 -8.05 19.29 22.36
CA ILE A 392 -8.06 18.03 23.11
C ILE A 392 -7.80 18.30 24.60
N GLN A 393 -6.84 19.18 24.94
CA GLN A 393 -6.48 19.51 26.31
C GLN A 393 -7.58 20.30 27.02
N GLU A 394 -8.28 21.17 26.34
CA GLU A 394 -9.37 21.98 26.92
C GLU A 394 -10.58 21.12 27.29
N LYS A 395 -10.94 20.14 26.47
CA LYS A 395 -12.08 19.24 26.69
C LYS A 395 -11.75 18.01 27.55
N SER A 396 -10.51 17.56 27.61
CA SER A 396 -10.11 16.46 28.53
C SER A 396 -10.26 16.86 29.99
N LYS A 397 -10.28 18.14 30.33
CA LYS A 397 -10.61 18.66 31.66
C LYS A 397 -12.11 18.57 32.00
N GLY A 398 -12.97 18.40 31.00
CA GLY A 398 -14.43 18.31 31.17
C GLY A 398 -15.04 16.91 30.92
N LEU A 399 -14.28 16.00 30.32
CA LEU A 399 -14.74 14.65 29.98
C LEU A 399 -14.42 13.65 31.08
N ALA A 400 -15.10 13.79 32.21
CA ALA A 400 -15.27 12.68 33.14
C ALA A 400 -16.20 11.64 32.48
N LYS A 401 -15.59 10.52 32.02
CA LYS A 401 -16.22 9.20 31.80
C LYS A 401 -17.67 9.20 31.26
N GLY A 402 -17.94 9.76 30.09
CA GLY A 402 -19.21 9.58 29.39
C GLY A 402 -18.96 8.96 28.00
N LYS A 403 -19.66 7.88 27.69
CA LYS A 403 -19.76 7.36 26.31
C LYS A 403 -20.24 8.49 25.40
N LEU A 404 -19.52 8.73 24.32
CA LEU A 404 -20.00 9.62 23.26
C LEU A 404 -21.16 8.92 22.53
N GLU A 405 -22.38 9.30 22.82
CA GLU A 405 -23.53 8.90 22.01
C GLU A 405 -23.74 9.94 20.90
N MET A 406 -23.47 9.52 19.67
CA MET A 406 -23.87 10.26 18.49
C MET A 406 -25.20 9.71 17.98
N THR A 407 -26.24 10.49 18.09
CA THR A 407 -27.53 10.19 17.47
C THR A 407 -27.73 11.13 16.29
N VAL A 408 -27.69 10.61 15.07
CA VAL A 408 -28.09 11.34 13.87
C VAL A 408 -29.49 10.93 13.50
N LYS A 409 -30.43 11.87 13.51
CA LYS A 409 -31.73 11.71 12.86
C LYS A 409 -31.61 12.23 11.44
N ILE A 410 -31.84 11.38 10.47
CA ILE A 410 -31.99 11.72 9.05
C ILE A 410 -33.43 11.96 8.75
#